data_06594012804a6556e4744b1af26d10ee
#
_entry.id   06594012804a6556e4744b1af26d10ee
#
_cell.length_a   1.000
_cell.length_b   1.000
_cell.length_c   1.000
_cell.angle_alpha   90.00
_cell.angle_beta   90.00
_cell.angle_gamma   90.00
#
_symmetry.space_group_name_H-M   'P 1'
#
loop_
_entity.id
_entity.type
_entity.pdbx_description
1 polymer ?
#
loop_
_entity_poly.entity_id
_entity_poly.type
_entity_poly.pdbx_seq_one_letter_code
_entity_poly.pdbx_strand_id
1 'polypeptide(L)'
;MKRFIYILLLVSGFNAISAELWTVQELEESIRKTDQNLILLDVRTESEFDDGHIRNAINIPHDEILKSPNLVSSYKNKKMVIFCRSGVRADKVIQALENLGFENIIDIGGDMLAWNKASYSVNTN
;
A
#
# COMPACT_ATOMS: atom_id res chain seq x y z
N MET A 1 38.80 36.14 -28.17
CA MET A 1 38.63 34.93 -27.34
C MET A 1 37.12 34.74 -27.08
N LYS A 2 36.53 33.67 -27.65
CA LYS A 2 35.15 33.32 -27.32
C LYS A 2 35.14 32.42 -26.09
N ARG A 3 34.57 32.89 -24.97
CA ARG A 3 34.33 32.05 -23.79
C ARG A 3 33.06 31.27 -24.01
N PHE A 4 33.16 29.94 -24.13
CA PHE A 4 31.99 29.06 -24.13
C PHE A 4 31.58 28.82 -22.67
N ILE A 5 30.44 29.37 -22.28
CA ILE A 5 29.82 29.03 -20.97
C ILE A 5 29.05 27.74 -21.20
N TYR A 6 29.59 26.63 -20.68
CA TYR A 6 28.83 25.39 -20.59
C TYR A 6 27.85 25.52 -19.44
N ILE A 7 26.59 25.73 -19.77
CA ILE A 7 25.51 25.62 -18.79
C ILE A 7 25.31 24.13 -18.57
N LEU A 8 25.83 23.61 -17.44
CA LEU A 8 25.54 22.27 -16.99
C LEU A 8 24.08 22.26 -16.51
N LEU A 9 23.16 21.83 -17.37
CA LEU A 9 21.80 21.54 -16.98
C LEU A 9 21.84 20.31 -16.09
N LEU A 10 21.84 20.53 -14.77
CA LEU A 10 21.54 19.50 -13.80
C LEU A 10 20.06 19.10 -13.98
N VAL A 11 19.83 18.09 -14.81
CA VAL A 11 18.54 17.42 -14.84
C VAL A 11 18.47 16.62 -13.53
N SER A 12 17.91 17.21 -12.48
CA SER A 12 17.52 16.46 -11.31
C SER A 12 16.37 15.54 -11.77
N GLY A 13 16.69 14.28 -12.01
CA GLY A 13 15.68 13.28 -12.28
C GLY A 13 14.76 13.15 -11.08
N PHE A 14 13.52 13.63 -11.20
CA PHE A 14 12.45 13.30 -10.27
C PHE A 14 12.13 11.81 -10.48
N ASN A 15 12.70 10.93 -9.65
CA ASN A 15 12.19 9.58 -9.52
C ASN A 15 10.87 9.69 -8.74
N ALA A 16 9.76 9.76 -9.45
CA ALA A 16 8.45 9.59 -8.83
C ALA A 16 8.40 8.17 -8.27
N ILE A 17 8.46 8.04 -6.93
CA ILE A 17 8.27 6.76 -6.24
C ILE A 17 6.79 6.46 -6.32
N SER A 18 6.40 5.44 -7.10
CA SER A 18 5.03 4.94 -7.17
C SER A 18 4.95 3.60 -6.46
N ALA A 19 3.80 3.30 -5.87
CA ALA A 19 3.55 2.01 -5.26
C ALA A 19 3.75 0.89 -6.28
N GLU A 20 4.37 -0.21 -5.83
CA GLU A 20 4.45 -1.44 -6.60
C GLU A 20 3.06 -2.07 -6.69
N LEU A 21 2.70 -2.61 -7.84
CA LEU A 21 1.41 -3.27 -8.05
C LEU A 21 1.58 -4.79 -8.01
N TRP A 22 0.86 -5.44 -7.10
CA TRP A 22 0.76 -6.90 -7.04
C TRP A 22 -0.64 -7.37 -7.43
N THR A 23 -0.70 -8.59 -7.93
CA THR A 23 -1.96 -9.33 -8.06
C THR A 23 -2.33 -9.96 -6.72
N VAL A 24 -3.60 -10.37 -6.56
CA VAL A 24 -4.01 -11.13 -5.37
C VAL A 24 -3.31 -12.50 -5.30
N GLN A 25 -2.91 -13.08 -6.42
CA GLN A 25 -2.13 -14.31 -6.48
C GLN A 25 -0.74 -14.13 -5.89
N GLU A 26 -0.06 -13.03 -6.26
CA GLU A 26 1.24 -12.67 -5.70
C GLU A 26 1.15 -12.39 -4.19
N LEU A 27 0.09 -11.72 -3.75
CA LEU A 27 -0.18 -11.48 -2.33
C LEU A 27 -0.38 -12.79 -1.57
N GLU A 28 -1.25 -13.68 -2.06
CA GLU A 28 -1.50 -14.98 -1.43
C GLU A 28 -0.21 -15.81 -1.32
N GLU A 29 0.60 -15.82 -2.37
CA GLU A 29 1.88 -16.51 -2.36
C GLU A 29 2.83 -15.94 -1.29
N SER A 30 2.92 -14.62 -1.19
CA SER A 30 3.76 -13.96 -0.18
C SER A 30 3.29 -14.24 1.25
N ILE A 31 1.99 -14.27 1.47
CA ILE A 31 1.41 -14.63 2.78
C ILE A 31 1.75 -16.07 3.15
N ARG A 32 1.66 -17.01 2.21
CA ARG A 32 2.01 -18.41 2.46
C ARG A 32 3.48 -18.62 2.78
N LYS A 33 4.37 -17.81 2.21
CA LYS A 33 5.82 -17.86 2.48
C LYS A 33 6.20 -17.30 3.86
N THR A 34 5.25 -16.80 4.61
CA THR A 34 5.45 -16.25 5.97
C THR A 34 6.51 -15.14 6.01
N ASP A 35 6.40 -14.17 5.12
CA ASP A 35 7.25 -12.97 5.17
C ASP A 35 6.86 -12.10 6.37
N GLN A 36 7.64 -12.19 7.46
CA GLN A 36 7.39 -11.46 8.70
C GLN A 36 7.59 -9.95 8.58
N ASN A 37 8.20 -9.48 7.47
CA ASN A 37 8.42 -8.06 7.22
C ASN A 37 7.27 -7.40 6.44
N LEU A 38 6.27 -8.18 6.05
CA LEU A 38 5.13 -7.71 5.29
C LEU A 38 4.02 -7.23 6.23
N ILE A 39 3.62 -5.98 6.08
CA ILE A 39 2.46 -5.42 6.79
C ILE A 39 1.27 -5.44 5.84
N LEU A 40 0.19 -6.11 6.22
CA LEU A 40 -1.06 -6.11 5.49
C LEU A 40 -2.00 -5.10 6.15
N LEU A 41 -2.30 -4.01 5.47
CA LEU A 41 -3.13 -2.94 5.98
C LEU A 41 -4.45 -2.89 5.22
N ASP A 42 -5.50 -3.34 5.87
CA ASP A 42 -6.88 -3.27 5.39
C ASP A 42 -7.50 -1.95 5.84
N VAL A 43 -7.78 -1.06 4.89
CA VAL A 43 -8.28 0.29 5.18
C VAL A 43 -9.79 0.41 4.99
N ARG A 44 -10.49 -0.73 4.95
CA ARG A 44 -11.96 -0.78 4.98
C ARG A 44 -12.50 -0.41 6.35
N THR A 45 -13.81 -0.32 6.47
CA THR A 45 -14.46 -0.17 7.77
C THR A 45 -14.25 -1.41 8.65
N GLU A 46 -14.36 -1.24 9.95
CA GLU A 46 -14.31 -2.35 10.91
C GLU A 46 -15.38 -3.41 10.61
N SER A 47 -16.59 -2.99 10.26
CA SER A 47 -17.68 -3.90 9.90
C SER A 47 -17.36 -4.74 8.66
N GLU A 48 -16.79 -4.13 7.61
CA GLU A 48 -16.37 -4.88 6.43
C GLU A 48 -15.26 -5.89 6.77
N PHE A 49 -14.30 -5.47 7.59
CA PHE A 49 -13.21 -6.32 8.04
C PHE A 49 -13.71 -7.52 8.87
N ASP A 50 -14.63 -7.30 9.77
CA ASP A 50 -15.19 -8.35 10.63
C ASP A 50 -15.98 -9.39 9.81
N ASP A 51 -16.64 -8.98 8.73
CA ASP A 51 -17.37 -9.86 7.82
C ASP A 51 -16.47 -10.79 7.00
N GLY A 52 -15.20 -10.46 6.86
CA GLY A 52 -14.23 -11.29 6.17
C GLY A 52 -12.98 -10.50 5.82
N HIS A 53 -11.83 -10.97 6.27
CA HIS A 53 -10.54 -10.32 6.05
C HIS A 53 -9.43 -11.34 5.79
N ILE A 54 -8.36 -10.85 5.21
CA ILE A 54 -7.16 -11.65 4.96
C ILE A 54 -6.45 -11.93 6.29
N ARG A 55 -6.02 -13.16 6.51
CA ARG A 55 -5.26 -13.52 7.72
C ARG A 55 -4.07 -12.60 7.94
N ASN A 56 -3.82 -12.25 9.19
CA ASN A 56 -2.74 -11.35 9.63
C ASN A 56 -2.90 -9.89 9.18
N ALA A 57 -3.98 -9.50 8.53
CA ALA A 57 -4.23 -8.12 8.19
C ALA A 57 -4.56 -7.29 9.44
N ILE A 58 -4.05 -6.07 9.44
CA ILE A 58 -4.36 -5.04 10.43
C ILE A 58 -5.44 -4.16 9.83
N ASN A 59 -6.51 -3.89 10.57
CA ASN A 59 -7.55 -2.98 10.14
C ASN A 59 -7.39 -1.60 10.78
N ILE A 60 -7.16 -0.61 9.93
CA ILE A 60 -7.27 0.80 10.31
C ILE A 60 -8.05 1.48 9.18
N PRO A 61 -9.29 1.93 9.43
CA PRO A 61 -10.09 2.59 8.41
C PRO A 61 -9.38 3.77 7.74
N HIS A 62 -9.60 3.95 6.44
CA HIS A 62 -8.91 4.95 5.64
C HIS A 62 -9.03 6.38 6.18
N ASP A 63 -10.19 6.76 6.68
CA ASP A 63 -10.44 8.08 7.26
C ASP A 63 -9.63 8.33 8.52
N GLU A 64 -9.41 7.31 9.35
CA GLU A 64 -8.55 7.41 10.52
C GLU A 64 -7.08 7.64 10.14
N ILE A 65 -6.58 6.94 9.12
CA ILE A 65 -5.21 7.13 8.63
C ILE A 65 -5.03 8.52 8.02
N LEU A 66 -5.99 8.97 7.21
CA LEU A 66 -5.92 10.29 6.59
C LEU A 66 -5.95 11.42 7.64
N LYS A 67 -6.68 11.23 8.73
CA LYS A 67 -6.72 12.16 9.85
C LYS A 67 -5.45 12.10 10.70
N SER A 68 -4.89 10.93 10.91
CA SER A 68 -3.76 10.68 11.82
C SER A 68 -2.76 9.70 11.18
N PRO A 69 -1.95 10.13 10.20
CA PRO A 69 -1.01 9.23 9.51
C PRO A 69 0.03 8.61 10.41
N ASN A 70 0.31 9.21 11.57
CA ASN A 70 1.25 8.66 12.56
C ASN A 70 0.79 7.32 13.16
N LEU A 71 -0.48 6.93 12.97
CA LEU A 71 -0.95 5.58 13.34
C LEU A 71 -0.14 4.46 12.67
N VAL A 72 0.44 4.73 11.51
CA VAL A 72 1.24 3.76 10.75
C VAL A 72 2.73 4.12 10.65
N SER A 73 3.18 5.12 11.41
CA SER A 73 4.57 5.61 11.34
C SER A 73 5.62 4.54 11.66
N SER A 74 5.30 3.59 12.56
CA SER A 74 6.19 2.48 12.90
C SER A 74 6.44 1.50 11.75
N TYR A 75 5.61 1.53 10.71
CA TYR A 75 5.72 0.67 9.54
C TYR A 75 6.44 1.31 8.36
N LYS A 76 6.89 2.55 8.49
CA LYS A 76 7.44 3.35 7.38
C LYS A 76 8.56 2.64 6.61
N ASN A 77 9.40 1.88 7.29
CA ASN A 77 10.52 1.15 6.68
C ASN A 77 10.21 -0.30 6.33
N LYS A 78 8.96 -0.71 6.47
CA LYS A 78 8.49 -2.06 6.14
C LYS A 78 7.73 -2.04 4.82
N LYS A 79 7.64 -3.20 4.16
CA LYS A 79 6.74 -3.37 3.02
C LYS A 79 5.30 -3.34 3.53
N MET A 80 4.52 -2.37 3.04
CA MET A 80 3.13 -2.19 3.40
C MET A 80 2.24 -2.50 2.21
N VAL A 81 1.47 -3.55 2.31
CA VAL A 81 0.39 -3.85 1.36
C VAL A 81 -0.86 -3.13 1.86
N ILE A 82 -1.39 -2.22 1.05
CA ILE A 82 -2.54 -1.40 1.40
C ILE A 82 -3.68 -1.72 0.45
N PHE A 83 -4.82 -2.09 0.98
CA PHE A 83 -5.97 -2.48 0.19
C PHE A 83 -7.29 -2.13 0.87
N CYS A 84 -8.34 -2.04 0.07
CA CYS A 84 -9.71 -1.86 0.54
C CYS A 84 -10.64 -2.83 -0.22
N ARG A 85 -11.88 -2.42 -0.50
CA ARG A 85 -12.80 -3.26 -1.26
C ARG A 85 -12.49 -3.24 -2.75
N SER A 86 -12.39 -2.05 -3.37
CA SER A 86 -12.23 -1.85 -4.81
C SER A 86 -11.02 -1.01 -5.22
N GLY A 87 -10.34 -0.35 -4.27
CA GLY A 87 -9.13 0.44 -4.49
C GLY A 87 -9.27 1.93 -4.23
N VAL A 88 -10.46 2.51 -4.23
CA VAL A 88 -10.66 3.97 -4.11
C VAL A 88 -10.12 4.53 -2.79
N ARG A 89 -10.48 3.89 -1.67
CA ARG A 89 -10.00 4.31 -0.33
C ARG A 89 -8.52 4.03 -0.14
N ALA A 90 -8.06 2.87 -0.63
CA ALA A 90 -6.64 2.50 -0.59
C ALA A 90 -5.78 3.50 -1.37
N ASP A 91 -6.20 3.93 -2.55
CA ASP A 91 -5.46 4.92 -3.35
C ASP A 91 -5.26 6.24 -2.61
N LYS A 92 -6.26 6.70 -1.88
CA LYS A 92 -6.15 7.92 -1.06
C LYS A 92 -5.11 7.76 0.05
N VAL A 93 -5.10 6.62 0.72
CA VAL A 93 -4.13 6.32 1.78
C VAL A 93 -2.72 6.21 1.20
N ILE A 94 -2.56 5.50 0.09
CA ILE A 94 -1.29 5.33 -0.60
C ILE A 94 -0.69 6.69 -0.97
N GLN A 95 -1.48 7.56 -1.61
CA GLN A 95 -1.03 8.90 -1.99
C GLN A 95 -0.61 9.72 -0.77
N ALA A 96 -1.38 9.69 0.31
CA ALA A 96 -1.06 10.41 1.53
C ALA A 96 0.24 9.93 2.16
N LEU A 97 0.44 8.62 2.24
CA LEU A 97 1.65 8.04 2.83
C LEU A 97 2.89 8.23 1.95
N GLU A 98 2.76 8.13 0.63
CA GLU A 98 3.85 8.46 -0.30
C GLU A 98 4.31 9.91 -0.14
N ASN A 99 3.39 10.85 -0.01
CA ASN A 99 3.69 12.25 0.26
C ASN A 99 4.42 12.47 1.59
N LEU A 100 4.30 11.54 2.52
CA LEU A 100 5.01 11.55 3.82
C LEU A 100 6.31 10.75 3.80
N GLY A 101 6.74 10.27 2.62
CA GLY A 101 8.01 9.59 2.45
C GLY A 101 8.00 8.09 2.71
N PHE A 102 6.83 7.44 2.70
CA PHE A 102 6.73 5.98 2.69
C PHE A 102 7.10 5.47 1.29
N GLU A 103 8.12 4.62 1.19
CA GLU A 103 8.72 4.21 -0.10
C GLU A 103 8.42 2.76 -0.50
N ASN A 104 7.99 1.92 0.45
CA ASN A 104 7.81 0.49 0.24
C ASN A 104 6.33 0.10 0.27
N ILE A 105 5.49 0.83 -0.46
CA ILE A 105 4.06 0.56 -0.53
C ILE A 105 3.75 -0.35 -1.71
N ILE A 106 2.87 -1.31 -1.46
CA ILE A 106 2.37 -2.26 -2.45
C ILE A 106 0.86 -2.06 -2.56
N ASP A 107 0.41 -1.80 -3.77
CA ASP A 107 -1.00 -1.73 -4.13
C ASP A 107 -1.46 -3.10 -4.67
N ILE A 108 -2.71 -3.45 -4.44
CA ILE A 108 -3.28 -4.74 -4.87
C ILE A 108 -4.28 -4.52 -6.00
N GLY A 109 -4.03 -5.13 -7.14
CA GLY A 109 -4.95 -5.10 -8.26
C GLY A 109 -6.30 -5.77 -7.91
N GLY A 110 -7.37 -4.97 -7.91
CA GLY A 110 -8.73 -5.41 -7.64
C GLY A 110 -9.10 -5.61 -6.18
N ASP A 111 -8.18 -5.42 -5.25
CA ASP A 111 -8.43 -5.39 -3.80
C ASP A 111 -9.20 -6.61 -3.28
N MET A 112 -10.10 -6.44 -2.30
CA MET A 112 -10.87 -7.56 -1.75
C MET A 112 -11.86 -8.16 -2.74
N LEU A 113 -12.35 -7.40 -3.72
CA LEU A 113 -13.17 -7.97 -4.78
C LEU A 113 -12.43 -9.03 -5.59
N ALA A 114 -11.17 -8.77 -5.94
CA ALA A 114 -10.33 -9.74 -6.66
C ALA A 114 -9.93 -10.92 -5.77
N TRP A 115 -9.63 -10.68 -4.49
CA TRP A 115 -9.33 -11.72 -3.52
C TRP A 115 -10.49 -12.71 -3.38
N ASN A 116 -11.69 -12.19 -3.21
CA ASN A 116 -12.92 -12.99 -3.09
C ASN A 116 -13.26 -13.73 -4.39
N LYS A 117 -13.08 -13.08 -5.54
CA LYS A 117 -13.28 -13.71 -6.85
C LYS A 117 -12.33 -14.89 -7.09
N ALA A 118 -11.12 -14.82 -6.58
CA ALA A 118 -10.14 -15.91 -6.63
C ALA A 118 -10.45 -17.03 -5.62
N SER A 119 -11.49 -16.87 -4.79
CA SER A 119 -11.90 -17.82 -3.76
C SER A 119 -10.83 -18.11 -2.70
N TYR A 120 -9.97 -17.15 -2.44
CA TYR A 120 -9.01 -17.26 -1.34
C TYR A 120 -9.71 -17.12 0.00
N SER A 121 -9.16 -17.79 1.01
CA SER A 121 -9.77 -17.84 2.34
C SER A 121 -9.79 -16.50 3.05
N VAL A 122 -10.82 -16.26 3.83
CA VAL A 122 -10.95 -15.12 4.73
C VAL A 122 -11.26 -15.59 6.15
N ASN A 123 -10.79 -14.82 7.12
CA ASN A 123 -11.14 -14.99 8.52
C ASN A 123 -12.31 -14.06 8.85
N THR A 124 -13.11 -14.44 9.83
CA THR A 124 -14.20 -13.62 10.37
C THR A 124 -13.98 -13.39 11.86
N ASN A 125 -14.42 -12.24 12.34
CA ASN A 125 -14.43 -11.93 13.78
C ASN A 125 -15.81 -12.18 14.39
#